data_3d23c52a49fce0dd48a165e5ead53da4
#
_entry.id   3d23c52a49fce0dd48a165e5ead53da4
#
_cell.length_a   1.000
_cell.length_b   1.000
_cell.length_c   1.000
_cell.angle_alpha   90.00
_cell.angle_beta   90.00
_cell.angle_gamma   90.00
#
_symmetry.space_group_name_H-M   'P 1'
#
loop_
_entity.id
_entity.type
_entity.pdbx_description
1 polymer ?
#
loop_
_entity_poly.entity_id
_entity_poly.type
_entity_poly.pdbx_seq_one_letter_code
_entity_poly.pdbx_strand_id
1 'polypeptide(L)'
;KFAFHVLTGALETDARTASVPVVFANGVDAVVAAVREGLARDGGRVLVGWSFYSPDAAQMFDELRAVKAQVDDRRTLHVCGGVHATAEPEATLRAGWDLVAVGEGERLVRDLVDCLQRGGEPRDLPGIASLRDGALRQNGRADRIALDDFPPFGPGHGRYGPIEITRGCVYACRFCQTPYFAGANFRHRSVDNVRQWARWLVGRGFRDFRFLTPTSLSYGARGPDPDLAAVEALLAGVREDIGPERKLWFGTFPSEVRPEHVSDASLRVLKRWVSNRALIVGGQSGSDRVLAHSKRGHDAAEIERAVRQCVEHGFVPHVDFLFGLPGEEPADVAASMALMDRLVAHGAKVHGHTFLPLPGTPFRKAAPGRLDAATRQALLRLASKGQLYGQWEQQAAIAGGLARPGQRPVG
;
A
#
# COMPACT_ATOMS: atom_id res chain seq x y z
N LYS A 1 -5.17 4.24 -5.34
CA LYS A 1 -5.05 5.43 -6.18
C LYS A 1 -3.66 5.50 -6.82
N PHE A 2 -2.56 5.20 -6.13
CA PHE A 2 -1.23 5.12 -6.75
C PHE A 2 -1.15 4.06 -7.86
N ALA A 3 -1.87 2.95 -7.76
CA ALA A 3 -1.92 1.95 -8.81
C ALA A 3 -2.30 2.54 -10.17
N PHE A 4 -3.33 3.40 -10.23
CA PHE A 4 -3.73 4.04 -11.49
C PHE A 4 -2.66 4.97 -12.05
N HIS A 5 -1.88 5.66 -11.19
CA HIS A 5 -0.78 6.50 -11.66
C HIS A 5 0.29 5.68 -12.38
N VAL A 6 0.66 4.54 -11.80
CA VAL A 6 1.67 3.64 -12.37
C VAL A 6 1.16 2.96 -13.65
N LEU A 7 -0.09 2.47 -13.65
CA LEU A 7 -0.71 1.84 -14.83
C LEU A 7 -0.83 2.82 -15.99
N THR A 8 -1.18 4.08 -15.71
CA THR A 8 -1.22 5.13 -16.74
C THR A 8 0.18 5.38 -17.31
N GLY A 9 1.20 5.48 -16.45
CA GLY A 9 2.59 5.59 -16.91
C GLY A 9 3.02 4.39 -17.76
N ALA A 10 2.58 3.19 -17.40
CA ALA A 10 2.84 2.01 -18.21
C ALA A 10 2.21 2.13 -19.61
N LEU A 11 0.95 2.55 -19.71
CA LEU A 11 0.27 2.74 -20.99
C LEU A 11 0.94 3.81 -21.86
N GLU A 12 1.29 4.95 -21.29
CA GLU A 12 1.88 6.09 -22.00
C GLU A 12 3.23 5.80 -22.64
N THR A 13 3.99 4.86 -22.09
CA THR A 13 5.36 4.54 -22.53
C THR A 13 5.46 3.32 -23.43
N ASP A 14 4.33 2.73 -23.83
CA ASP A 14 4.30 1.63 -24.81
C ASP A 14 3.65 2.10 -26.11
N ALA A 15 4.35 1.97 -27.24
CA ALA A 15 3.89 2.41 -28.53
C ALA A 15 2.55 1.77 -28.96
N ARG A 16 2.26 0.56 -28.45
CA ARG A 16 0.98 -0.14 -28.72
C ARG A 16 -0.21 0.52 -28.04
N THR A 17 0.00 1.23 -26.93
CA THR A 17 -1.07 1.71 -26.04
C THR A 17 -1.06 3.22 -25.79
N ALA A 18 0.01 3.91 -26.15
CA ALA A 18 0.19 5.34 -25.83
C ALA A 18 -0.89 6.27 -26.44
N SER A 19 -1.55 5.86 -27.53
CA SER A 19 -2.62 6.63 -28.18
C SER A 19 -4.02 6.37 -27.58
N VAL A 20 -4.15 5.40 -26.65
CA VAL A 20 -5.45 5.06 -26.07
C VAL A 20 -5.89 6.15 -25.09
N PRO A 21 -7.09 6.73 -25.26
CA PRO A 21 -7.60 7.72 -24.33
C PRO A 21 -7.81 7.13 -22.93
N VAL A 22 -7.29 7.79 -21.91
CA VAL A 22 -7.46 7.39 -20.50
C VAL A 22 -8.24 8.48 -19.77
N VAL A 23 -9.34 8.09 -19.14
CA VAL A 23 -10.21 8.98 -18.35
C VAL A 23 -10.20 8.51 -16.89
N PHE A 24 -10.03 9.44 -15.95
CA PHE A 24 -10.14 9.16 -14.53
C PHE A 24 -11.51 9.58 -14.03
N ALA A 25 -12.28 8.63 -13.53
CA ALA A 25 -13.60 8.85 -12.98
C ALA A 25 -13.62 8.46 -11.48
N ASN A 26 -14.43 9.14 -10.69
CA ASN A 26 -14.61 8.84 -9.28
C ASN A 26 -16.10 8.89 -8.92
N GLY A 27 -16.62 7.79 -8.38
CA GLY A 27 -18.05 7.62 -8.10
C GLY A 27 -18.85 7.16 -9.32
N VAL A 28 -20.05 6.65 -9.04
CA VAL A 28 -20.91 5.97 -10.03
C VAL A 28 -21.22 6.86 -11.22
N ASP A 29 -21.69 8.08 -10.99
CA ASP A 29 -22.14 8.98 -12.06
C ASP A 29 -21.01 9.35 -13.03
N ALA A 30 -19.81 9.63 -12.49
CA ALA A 30 -18.66 9.97 -13.31
C ALA A 30 -18.19 8.76 -14.15
N VAL A 31 -18.22 7.55 -13.59
CA VAL A 31 -17.90 6.32 -14.33
C VAL A 31 -18.92 6.09 -15.43
N VAL A 32 -20.22 6.20 -15.16
CA VAL A 32 -21.31 6.05 -16.13
C VAL A 32 -21.15 7.05 -17.28
N ALA A 33 -20.89 8.33 -16.95
CA ALA A 33 -20.69 9.38 -17.97
C ALA A 33 -19.49 9.05 -18.88
N ALA A 34 -18.35 8.67 -18.29
CA ALA A 34 -17.16 8.32 -19.04
C ALA A 34 -17.35 7.08 -19.93
N VAL A 35 -18.08 6.06 -19.45
CA VAL A 35 -18.41 4.87 -20.25
C VAL A 35 -19.32 5.25 -21.43
N ARG A 36 -20.37 6.02 -21.20
CA ARG A 36 -21.28 6.49 -22.28
C ARG A 36 -20.54 7.29 -23.34
N GLU A 37 -19.66 8.20 -22.94
CA GLU A 37 -18.82 8.96 -23.86
C GLU A 37 -17.89 8.04 -24.69
N GLY A 38 -17.25 7.06 -24.03
CA GLY A 38 -16.39 6.09 -24.70
C GLY A 38 -17.16 5.24 -25.73
N LEU A 39 -18.36 4.77 -25.39
CA LEU A 39 -19.23 3.97 -26.25
C LEU A 39 -19.81 4.76 -27.44
N ALA A 40 -19.93 6.07 -27.31
CA ALA A 40 -20.39 6.95 -28.41
C ALA A 40 -19.36 7.16 -29.50
N ARG A 41 -18.10 6.80 -29.28
CA ARG A 41 -17.06 6.83 -30.31
C ARG A 41 -17.22 5.64 -31.25
N ASP A 42 -16.97 5.85 -32.54
CA ASP A 42 -17.12 4.81 -33.58
C ASP A 42 -16.31 3.55 -33.24
N GLY A 43 -17.01 2.41 -33.22
CA GLY A 43 -16.41 1.11 -32.87
C GLY A 43 -15.91 1.00 -31.41
N GLY A 44 -16.25 1.96 -30.54
CA GLY A 44 -15.72 2.09 -29.19
C GLY A 44 -15.99 0.87 -28.31
N ARG A 45 -14.92 0.27 -27.84
CA ARG A 45 -14.93 -0.65 -26.68
C ARG A 45 -14.39 0.11 -25.48
N VAL A 46 -14.96 -0.09 -24.31
CA VAL A 46 -14.57 0.61 -23.09
C VAL A 46 -14.02 -0.39 -22.07
N LEU A 47 -12.79 -0.18 -21.66
CA LEU A 47 -12.18 -0.90 -20.54
C LEU A 47 -12.29 -0.06 -19.28
N VAL A 48 -13.01 -0.55 -18.28
CA VAL A 48 -13.15 0.11 -16.97
C VAL A 48 -12.26 -0.59 -15.94
N GLY A 49 -11.17 0.07 -15.57
CA GLY A 49 -10.23 -0.44 -14.56
C GLY A 49 -10.65 -0.09 -13.13
N TRP A 50 -10.70 -1.08 -12.26
CA TRP A 50 -11.01 -0.94 -10.84
C TRP A 50 -9.84 -1.38 -9.98
N SER A 51 -9.58 -0.65 -8.89
CA SER A 51 -8.56 -1.04 -7.90
C SER A 51 -8.92 -0.49 -6.53
N PHE A 52 -8.96 -1.35 -5.53
CA PHE A 52 -9.32 -0.98 -4.16
C PHE A 52 -8.64 -1.88 -3.13
N TYR A 53 -8.65 -1.44 -1.87
CA TYR A 53 -8.22 -2.24 -0.73
C TYR A 53 -9.37 -3.05 -0.15
N SER A 54 -9.06 -4.12 0.57
CA SER A 54 -10.07 -5.01 1.14
C SER A 54 -11.09 -4.31 2.06
N PRO A 55 -10.73 -3.29 2.85
CA PRO A 55 -11.71 -2.51 3.60
C PRO A 55 -12.80 -1.84 2.76
N ASP A 56 -12.48 -1.48 1.52
CA ASP A 56 -13.40 -0.76 0.63
C ASP A 56 -14.25 -1.72 -0.24
N ALA A 57 -14.02 -3.04 -0.14
CA ALA A 57 -14.58 -4.02 -1.09
C ALA A 57 -16.11 -3.98 -1.17
N ALA A 58 -16.81 -3.90 -0.03
CA ALA A 58 -18.29 -3.87 -0.01
C ALA A 58 -18.83 -2.66 -0.77
N GLN A 59 -18.27 -1.47 -0.53
CA GLN A 59 -18.63 -0.25 -1.25
C GLN A 59 -18.37 -0.39 -2.77
N MET A 60 -17.22 -0.92 -3.15
CA MET A 60 -16.88 -1.08 -4.57
C MET A 60 -17.78 -2.09 -5.28
N PHE A 61 -18.24 -3.12 -4.56
CA PHE A 61 -19.22 -4.09 -5.09
C PHE A 61 -20.57 -3.40 -5.36
N ASP A 62 -21.00 -2.51 -4.47
CA ASP A 62 -22.23 -1.75 -4.65
C ASP A 62 -22.09 -0.74 -5.80
N GLU A 63 -20.96 -0.05 -5.90
CA GLU A 63 -20.68 0.91 -6.99
C GLU A 63 -20.65 0.20 -8.36
N LEU A 64 -20.00 -0.98 -8.47
CA LEU A 64 -20.02 -1.74 -9.71
C LEU A 64 -21.45 -2.11 -10.14
N ARG A 65 -22.27 -2.60 -9.19
CA ARG A 65 -23.68 -2.94 -9.48
C ARG A 65 -24.46 -1.73 -9.97
N ALA A 66 -24.26 -0.58 -9.32
CA ALA A 66 -24.92 0.67 -9.69
C ALA A 66 -24.48 1.18 -11.07
N VAL A 67 -23.20 1.01 -11.44
CA VAL A 67 -22.69 1.34 -12.78
C VAL A 67 -23.30 0.40 -13.83
N LYS A 68 -23.24 -0.92 -13.61
CA LYS A 68 -23.77 -1.91 -14.56
C LYS A 68 -25.29 -1.78 -14.76
N ALA A 69 -26.04 -1.38 -13.72
CA ALA A 69 -27.46 -1.12 -13.84
C ALA A 69 -27.80 0.07 -14.77
N GLN A 70 -26.87 1.00 -14.97
CA GLN A 70 -27.06 2.19 -15.79
C GLN A 70 -26.41 2.08 -17.19
N VAL A 71 -25.40 1.22 -17.32
CA VAL A 71 -24.69 0.96 -18.58
C VAL A 71 -24.36 -0.53 -18.65
N ASP A 72 -25.27 -1.28 -19.24
CA ASP A 72 -25.09 -2.70 -19.57
C ASP A 72 -24.88 -2.81 -21.11
N ASP A 73 -23.63 -2.72 -21.53
CA ASP A 73 -23.26 -2.82 -22.95
C ASP A 73 -22.11 -3.83 -23.10
N ARG A 74 -22.29 -4.79 -24.00
CA ARG A 74 -21.29 -5.85 -24.29
C ARG A 74 -19.93 -5.32 -24.74
N ARG A 75 -19.86 -4.05 -25.15
CA ARG A 75 -18.61 -3.36 -25.49
C ARG A 75 -17.87 -2.81 -24.26
N THR A 76 -18.48 -2.89 -23.08
CA THR A 76 -17.86 -2.47 -21.82
C THR A 76 -17.31 -3.69 -21.09
N LEU A 77 -16.04 -3.62 -20.68
CA LEU A 77 -15.35 -4.65 -19.94
C LEU A 77 -14.87 -4.09 -18.60
N HIS A 78 -15.37 -4.63 -17.49
CA HIS A 78 -14.96 -4.25 -16.14
C HIS A 78 -13.86 -5.17 -15.63
N VAL A 79 -12.68 -4.62 -15.38
CA VAL A 79 -11.50 -5.36 -14.87
C VAL A 79 -11.10 -4.83 -13.51
N CYS A 80 -10.98 -5.72 -12.54
CA CYS A 80 -10.49 -5.40 -11.20
C CYS A 80 -9.08 -5.92 -10.99
N GLY A 81 -8.20 -5.08 -10.44
CA GLY A 81 -6.84 -5.46 -10.08
C GLY A 81 -6.45 -4.94 -8.70
N GLY A 82 -5.18 -5.11 -8.35
CA GLY A 82 -4.63 -4.69 -7.07
C GLY A 82 -4.75 -5.76 -5.97
N VAL A 83 -4.48 -5.35 -4.74
CA VAL A 83 -4.23 -6.27 -3.63
C VAL A 83 -5.44 -7.12 -3.24
N HIS A 84 -6.66 -6.52 -3.23
CA HIS A 84 -7.88 -7.26 -2.89
C HIS A 84 -8.22 -8.29 -3.97
N ALA A 85 -8.33 -7.84 -5.23
CA ALA A 85 -8.69 -8.69 -6.35
C ALA A 85 -7.69 -9.85 -6.57
N THR A 86 -6.38 -9.59 -6.36
CA THR A 86 -5.35 -10.63 -6.39
C THR A 86 -5.51 -11.66 -5.28
N ALA A 87 -5.96 -11.24 -4.09
CA ALA A 87 -6.12 -12.14 -2.94
C ALA A 87 -7.45 -12.93 -2.97
N GLU A 88 -8.51 -12.35 -3.54
CA GLU A 88 -9.87 -12.91 -3.60
C GLU A 88 -10.43 -12.85 -5.04
N PRO A 89 -9.77 -13.48 -6.03
CA PRO A 89 -10.19 -13.35 -7.43
C PRO A 89 -11.57 -13.92 -7.69
N GLU A 90 -11.92 -15.06 -7.10
CA GLU A 90 -13.23 -15.69 -7.28
C GLU A 90 -14.36 -14.85 -6.68
N ALA A 91 -14.19 -14.34 -5.47
CA ALA A 91 -15.19 -13.49 -4.82
C ALA A 91 -15.40 -12.19 -5.61
N THR A 92 -14.31 -11.60 -6.13
CA THR A 92 -14.36 -10.41 -6.97
C THR A 92 -15.14 -10.69 -8.27
N LEU A 93 -14.85 -11.78 -8.97
CA LEU A 93 -15.59 -12.15 -10.19
C LEU A 93 -17.07 -12.44 -9.90
N ARG A 94 -17.39 -13.16 -8.83
CA ARG A 94 -18.78 -13.43 -8.43
C ARG A 94 -19.56 -12.18 -8.01
N ALA A 95 -18.87 -11.12 -7.61
CA ALA A 95 -19.48 -9.82 -7.35
C ALA A 95 -19.84 -9.04 -8.62
N GLY A 96 -19.40 -9.52 -9.82
CA GLY A 96 -19.83 -9.00 -11.10
C GLY A 96 -18.76 -8.39 -12.00
N TRP A 97 -17.48 -8.41 -11.61
CA TRP A 97 -16.40 -8.04 -12.53
C TRP A 97 -16.25 -9.09 -13.62
N ASP A 98 -15.92 -8.64 -14.83
CA ASP A 98 -15.78 -9.53 -15.99
C ASP A 98 -14.44 -10.26 -15.96
N LEU A 99 -13.40 -9.55 -15.52
CA LEU A 99 -12.03 -10.07 -15.37
C LEU A 99 -11.39 -9.59 -14.07
N VAL A 100 -10.45 -10.39 -13.57
CA VAL A 100 -9.55 -10.00 -12.48
C VAL A 100 -8.10 -10.08 -12.98
N ALA A 101 -7.37 -8.98 -12.79
CA ALA A 101 -5.93 -8.90 -13.01
C ALA A 101 -5.21 -9.36 -11.72
N VAL A 102 -4.54 -10.51 -11.77
CA VAL A 102 -3.88 -11.15 -10.64
C VAL A 102 -2.37 -10.87 -10.67
N GLY A 103 -1.86 -10.13 -9.70
CA GLY A 103 -0.44 -9.77 -9.61
C GLY A 103 -0.15 -8.32 -9.98
N GLU A 104 1.01 -8.07 -10.59
CA GLU A 104 1.45 -6.73 -10.97
C GLU A 104 0.82 -6.29 -12.29
N GLY A 105 0.37 -5.04 -12.36
CA GLY A 105 -0.50 -4.60 -13.44
C GLY A 105 0.19 -3.92 -14.61
N GLU A 106 1.46 -3.50 -14.48
CA GLU A 106 2.11 -2.61 -15.44
C GLU A 106 2.27 -3.24 -16.82
N ARG A 107 2.76 -4.48 -16.90
CA ARG A 107 2.85 -5.21 -18.17
C ARG A 107 1.47 -5.68 -18.61
N LEU A 108 0.71 -6.23 -17.66
CA LEU A 108 -0.60 -6.78 -17.95
C LEU A 108 -1.59 -5.76 -18.54
N VAL A 109 -1.58 -4.50 -18.07
CA VAL A 109 -2.47 -3.47 -18.61
C VAL A 109 -2.14 -3.13 -20.07
N ARG A 110 -0.85 -3.13 -20.45
CA ARG A 110 -0.43 -2.97 -21.84
C ARG A 110 -0.95 -4.10 -22.72
N ASP A 111 -0.72 -5.34 -22.28
CA ASP A 111 -1.11 -6.53 -23.04
C ASP A 111 -2.63 -6.66 -23.13
N LEU A 112 -3.36 -6.28 -22.08
CA LEU A 112 -4.83 -6.24 -22.08
C LEU A 112 -5.39 -5.23 -23.08
N VAL A 113 -4.85 -4.01 -23.08
CA VAL A 113 -5.28 -2.96 -24.00
C VAL A 113 -4.94 -3.32 -25.44
N ASP A 114 -3.72 -3.80 -25.72
CA ASP A 114 -3.28 -4.24 -27.05
C ASP A 114 -4.14 -5.41 -27.57
N CYS A 115 -4.44 -6.39 -26.70
CA CYS A 115 -5.33 -7.50 -27.03
C CYS A 115 -6.72 -7.00 -27.47
N LEU A 116 -7.30 -6.08 -26.71
CA LEU A 116 -8.62 -5.51 -27.00
C LEU A 116 -8.63 -4.69 -28.30
N GLN A 117 -7.58 -3.90 -28.58
CA GLN A 117 -7.43 -3.14 -29.81
C GLN A 117 -7.39 -4.03 -31.07
N ARG A 118 -6.77 -5.21 -30.93
CA ARG A 118 -6.70 -6.21 -32.03
C ARG A 118 -7.96 -7.09 -32.12
N GLY A 119 -9.00 -6.84 -31.31
CA GLY A 119 -10.20 -7.66 -31.28
C GLY A 119 -10.00 -9.03 -30.64
N GLY A 120 -8.91 -9.23 -29.89
CA GLY A 120 -8.58 -10.49 -29.23
C GLY A 120 -9.43 -10.78 -27.99
N GLU A 121 -9.27 -11.99 -27.45
CA GLU A 121 -9.97 -12.44 -26.23
C GLU A 121 -9.04 -12.30 -25.00
N PRO A 122 -9.30 -11.34 -24.11
CA PRO A 122 -8.40 -11.04 -23.00
C PRO A 122 -8.40 -12.10 -21.89
N ARG A 123 -9.39 -13.01 -21.89
CA ARG A 123 -9.50 -14.05 -20.86
C ARG A 123 -8.37 -15.05 -20.84
N ASP A 124 -7.63 -15.15 -21.95
CA ASP A 124 -6.52 -16.10 -22.10
C ASP A 124 -5.16 -15.50 -21.76
N LEU A 125 -5.10 -14.20 -21.48
CA LEU A 125 -3.85 -13.53 -21.12
C LEU A 125 -3.28 -14.06 -19.79
N PRO A 126 -1.95 -14.24 -19.67
CA PRO A 126 -1.30 -14.54 -18.40
C PRO A 126 -1.64 -13.49 -17.33
N GLY A 127 -1.95 -13.97 -16.12
CA GLY A 127 -2.35 -13.07 -15.02
C GLY A 127 -3.82 -12.65 -15.02
N ILE A 128 -4.63 -13.11 -15.98
CA ILE A 128 -6.08 -12.89 -15.96
C ILE A 128 -6.79 -14.07 -15.31
N ALA A 129 -7.75 -13.74 -14.44
CA ALA A 129 -8.77 -14.68 -13.95
C ALA A 129 -10.15 -14.28 -14.46
N SER A 130 -10.99 -15.29 -14.74
CA SER A 130 -12.37 -15.13 -15.23
C SER A 130 -13.25 -16.28 -14.74
N LEU A 131 -14.56 -16.15 -14.81
CA LEU A 131 -15.50 -17.27 -14.68
C LEU A 131 -15.79 -17.86 -16.06
N ARG A 132 -15.65 -19.20 -16.20
CA ARG A 132 -16.08 -19.97 -17.37
C ARG A 132 -17.00 -21.08 -16.89
N ASP A 133 -18.19 -21.11 -17.41
CA ASP A 133 -19.23 -22.06 -16.98
C ASP A 133 -19.45 -22.04 -15.45
N GLY A 134 -19.39 -20.85 -14.84
CA GLY A 134 -19.52 -20.65 -13.41
C GLY A 134 -18.29 -21.05 -12.57
N ALA A 135 -17.24 -21.61 -13.16
CA ALA A 135 -16.00 -22.01 -12.51
C ALA A 135 -14.88 -20.98 -12.68
N LEU A 136 -14.09 -20.78 -11.62
CA LEU A 136 -12.89 -19.95 -11.70
C LEU A 136 -11.87 -20.57 -12.66
N ARG A 137 -11.40 -19.77 -13.61
CA ARG A 137 -10.22 -20.03 -14.43
C ARG A 137 -9.23 -18.90 -14.21
N GLN A 138 -8.01 -19.27 -13.84
CA GLN A 138 -6.94 -18.31 -13.58
C GLN A 138 -5.69 -18.72 -14.34
N ASN A 139 -5.17 -17.83 -15.20
CA ASN A 139 -3.98 -18.06 -16.02
C ASN A 139 -2.71 -17.63 -15.27
N GLY A 140 -2.47 -18.21 -14.10
CA GLY A 140 -1.34 -17.87 -13.25
C GLY A 140 -1.44 -16.48 -12.62
N ARG A 141 -0.27 -15.89 -12.40
CA ARG A 141 -0.12 -14.49 -11.95
C ARG A 141 0.66 -13.73 -13.01
N ALA A 142 0.39 -12.44 -13.16
CA ALA A 142 1.22 -11.56 -13.96
C ALA A 142 2.67 -11.55 -13.45
N ASP A 143 3.60 -11.47 -14.38
CA ASP A 143 5.02 -11.45 -14.10
C ASP A 143 5.39 -10.24 -13.22
N ARG A 144 6.37 -10.46 -12.36
CA ARG A 144 6.97 -9.36 -11.61
C ARG A 144 7.84 -8.51 -12.51
N ILE A 145 7.72 -7.21 -12.38
CA ILE A 145 8.47 -6.24 -13.19
C ILE A 145 9.77 -5.80 -12.51
N ALA A 146 10.75 -5.37 -13.28
CA ALA A 146 11.80 -4.46 -12.80
C ALA A 146 11.20 -3.05 -12.74
N LEU A 147 11.42 -2.36 -11.61
CA LEU A 147 10.78 -1.04 -11.41
C LEU A 147 11.28 0.01 -12.41
N ASP A 148 12.53 -0.11 -12.85
CA ASP A 148 13.13 0.82 -13.79
C ASP A 148 12.54 0.75 -15.20
N ASP A 149 11.91 -0.36 -15.56
CA ASP A 149 11.28 -0.55 -16.88
C ASP A 149 10.00 0.27 -17.05
N PHE A 150 9.46 0.84 -15.94
CA PHE A 150 8.18 1.54 -15.94
C PHE A 150 8.27 2.87 -15.19
N PRO A 151 7.59 3.93 -15.66
CA PRO A 151 7.48 5.18 -14.92
C PRO A 151 6.80 4.95 -13.56
N PRO A 152 7.18 5.71 -12.52
CA PRO A 152 6.51 5.62 -11.21
C PRO A 152 5.12 6.26 -11.18
N PHE A 153 4.72 6.94 -12.26
CA PHE A 153 3.44 7.65 -12.39
C PHE A 153 3.14 7.94 -13.88
N GLY A 154 1.97 8.53 -14.18
CA GLY A 154 1.54 8.90 -15.54
C GLY A 154 1.91 10.34 -15.90
N PRO A 155 3.09 10.59 -16.46
CA PRO A 155 3.56 11.95 -16.77
C PRO A 155 2.69 12.69 -17.77
N GLY A 156 2.21 12.04 -18.83
CA GLY A 156 1.38 12.62 -19.88
C GLY A 156 -0.02 12.99 -19.41
N HIS A 157 -0.56 12.27 -18.43
CA HIS A 157 -1.90 12.53 -17.86
C HIS A 157 -1.88 13.42 -16.61
N GLY A 158 -0.73 13.98 -16.23
CA GLY A 158 -0.63 14.82 -15.03
C GLY A 158 -0.93 14.08 -13.73
N ARG A 159 -0.70 12.77 -13.69
CA ARG A 159 -0.97 11.91 -12.52
C ARG A 159 0.32 11.58 -11.81
N TYR A 160 0.69 12.39 -10.84
CA TYR A 160 1.92 12.28 -10.09
C TYR A 160 1.67 11.76 -8.67
N GLY A 161 2.68 11.14 -8.08
CA GLY A 161 2.63 10.61 -6.72
C GLY A 161 4.03 10.45 -6.16
N PRO A 162 4.16 9.86 -4.97
CA PRO A 162 5.44 9.43 -4.47
C PRO A 162 6.14 8.51 -5.46
N ILE A 163 7.45 8.63 -5.59
CA ILE A 163 8.24 7.70 -6.41
C ILE A 163 8.37 6.37 -5.65
N GLU A 164 7.87 5.29 -6.24
CA GLU A 164 8.09 3.95 -5.67
C GLU A 164 9.54 3.55 -5.88
N ILE A 165 10.27 3.40 -4.76
CA ILE A 165 11.70 3.08 -4.77
C ILE A 165 11.97 1.61 -4.44
N THR A 166 11.03 0.93 -3.75
CA THR A 166 11.15 -0.48 -3.38
C THR A 166 9.80 -1.16 -3.40
N ARG A 167 9.73 -2.34 -4.00
CA ARG A 167 8.55 -3.23 -4.01
C ARG A 167 8.91 -4.60 -3.48
N GLY A 168 7.96 -5.23 -2.75
CA GLY A 168 8.18 -6.49 -2.04
C GLY A 168 8.79 -6.27 -0.65
N CYS A 169 8.82 -7.33 0.19
CA CYS A 169 9.30 -7.21 1.57
C CYS A 169 9.72 -8.56 2.12
N VAL A 170 10.97 -8.68 2.61
CA VAL A 170 11.54 -9.93 3.11
C VAL A 170 10.98 -10.40 4.46
N TYR A 171 10.39 -9.49 5.25
CA TYR A 171 10.02 -9.78 6.65
C TYR A 171 8.79 -10.68 6.80
N ALA A 172 7.91 -10.72 5.81
CA ALA A 172 6.74 -11.61 5.78
C ALA A 172 5.87 -11.56 7.05
N CYS A 173 5.64 -10.35 7.61
CA CYS A 173 4.76 -10.15 8.75
C CYS A 173 3.37 -10.74 8.46
N ARG A 174 2.82 -11.52 9.41
CA ARG A 174 1.62 -12.32 9.19
C ARG A 174 0.33 -11.54 8.94
N PHE A 175 0.29 -10.27 9.33
CA PHE A 175 -0.85 -9.37 9.11
C PHE A 175 -0.75 -8.52 7.83
N CYS A 176 0.45 -8.42 7.22
CA CYS A 176 0.74 -7.51 6.13
C CYS A 176 0.56 -8.19 4.76
N GLN A 177 -0.15 -7.57 3.84
CA GLN A 177 -0.35 -8.09 2.48
C GLN A 177 0.87 -7.94 1.57
N THR A 178 1.77 -7.00 1.85
CA THR A 178 2.90 -6.63 0.96
C THR A 178 3.74 -7.82 0.50
N PRO A 179 4.29 -8.69 1.40
CA PRO A 179 5.12 -9.81 0.95
C PRO A 179 4.35 -10.86 0.16
N TYR A 180 3.06 -11.01 0.44
CA TYR A 180 2.21 -12.01 -0.22
C TYR A 180 1.68 -11.52 -1.57
N PHE A 181 1.53 -10.22 -1.74
CA PHE A 181 1.14 -9.59 -2.99
C PHE A 181 2.36 -9.33 -3.90
N ALA A 182 3.35 -8.60 -3.41
CA ALA A 182 4.48 -8.09 -4.19
C ALA A 182 5.74 -8.97 -4.12
N GLY A 183 5.73 -10.02 -3.27
CA GLY A 183 6.82 -10.98 -3.09
C GLY A 183 7.64 -10.76 -1.83
N ALA A 184 8.23 -11.87 -1.34
CA ALA A 184 9.06 -11.91 -0.15
C ALA A 184 10.55 -11.58 -0.44
N ASN A 185 10.81 -10.72 -1.40
CA ASN A 185 12.12 -10.18 -1.73
C ASN A 185 11.99 -8.71 -2.12
N PHE A 186 13.00 -7.92 -1.83
CA PHE A 186 13.05 -6.55 -2.27
C PHE A 186 13.41 -6.46 -3.75
N ARG A 187 12.76 -5.54 -4.46
CA ARG A 187 13.13 -5.05 -5.79
C ARG A 187 13.19 -3.55 -5.71
N HIS A 188 14.34 -3.01 -6.05
CA HIS A 188 14.61 -1.58 -5.93
C HIS A 188 14.62 -0.91 -7.29
N ARG A 189 14.11 0.32 -7.33
CA ARG A 189 14.37 1.24 -8.43
C ARG A 189 15.80 1.77 -8.26
N SER A 190 16.55 1.85 -9.35
CA SER A 190 17.93 2.37 -9.29
C SER A 190 17.98 3.84 -8.88
N VAL A 191 19.08 4.25 -8.28
CA VAL A 191 19.31 5.64 -7.90
C VAL A 191 19.18 6.56 -9.12
N ASP A 192 19.75 6.18 -10.25
CA ASP A 192 19.71 6.99 -11.48
C ASP A 192 18.29 7.17 -12.01
N ASN A 193 17.47 6.13 -11.97
CA ASN A 193 16.06 6.20 -12.37
C ASN A 193 15.25 7.07 -11.41
N VAL A 194 15.46 6.97 -10.10
CA VAL A 194 14.81 7.85 -9.11
C VAL A 194 15.22 9.30 -9.34
N ARG A 195 16.51 9.57 -9.55
CA ARG A 195 17.05 10.91 -9.86
C ARG A 195 16.45 11.47 -11.14
N GLN A 196 16.35 10.67 -12.19
CA GLN A 196 15.70 11.07 -13.45
C GLN A 196 14.28 11.60 -13.20
N TRP A 197 13.46 10.85 -12.45
CA TRP A 197 12.10 11.26 -12.14
C TRP A 197 12.01 12.42 -11.16
N ALA A 198 12.96 12.55 -10.23
CA ALA A 198 13.07 13.72 -9.36
C ALA A 198 13.35 15.00 -10.17
N ARG A 199 14.31 14.97 -11.09
CA ARG A 199 14.60 16.10 -12.02
C ARG A 199 13.36 16.43 -12.87
N TRP A 200 12.67 15.40 -13.37
CA TRP A 200 11.46 15.60 -14.16
C TRP A 200 10.36 16.34 -13.36
N LEU A 201 10.15 15.97 -12.09
CA LEU A 201 9.22 16.66 -11.19
C LEU A 201 9.67 18.08 -10.86
N VAL A 202 10.98 18.31 -10.66
CA VAL A 202 11.55 19.66 -10.49
C VAL A 202 11.21 20.57 -11.66
N GLY A 203 11.35 20.07 -12.89
CA GLY A 203 11.00 20.81 -14.11
C GLY A 203 9.52 21.19 -14.22
N ARG A 204 8.64 20.57 -13.39
CA ARG A 204 7.21 20.87 -13.26
C ARG A 204 6.85 21.68 -12.02
N GLY A 205 7.84 22.17 -11.30
CA GLY A 205 7.63 23.03 -10.14
C GLY A 205 7.29 22.29 -8.84
N PHE A 206 7.49 20.99 -8.77
CA PHE A 206 7.25 20.24 -7.53
C PHE A 206 8.22 20.67 -6.43
N ARG A 207 7.68 20.75 -5.20
CA ARG A 207 8.44 21.19 -4.02
C ARG A 207 8.56 20.12 -2.94
N ASP A 208 7.71 19.10 -2.97
CA ASP A 208 7.67 18.02 -1.99
C ASP A 208 7.96 16.67 -2.65
N PHE A 209 9.02 16.01 -2.21
CA PHE A 209 9.49 14.72 -2.74
C PHE A 209 9.30 13.65 -1.67
N ARG A 210 8.54 12.63 -2.01
CA ARG A 210 8.22 11.49 -1.16
C ARG A 210 8.48 10.20 -1.90
N PHE A 211 8.76 9.16 -1.14
CA PHE A 211 8.98 7.82 -1.68
C PHE A 211 7.93 6.84 -1.18
N LEU A 212 7.57 5.88 -2.02
CA LEU A 212 6.76 4.74 -1.67
C LEU A 212 7.68 3.51 -1.51
N THR A 213 7.68 2.93 -0.32
CA THR A 213 8.48 1.74 0.01
C THR A 213 7.87 1.03 1.22
N PRO A 214 7.96 -0.30 1.32
CA PRO A 214 7.49 -1.04 2.50
C PRO A 214 8.25 -0.69 3.78
N THR A 215 9.53 -0.33 3.65
CA THR A 215 10.39 0.10 4.76
C THR A 215 11.55 0.91 4.19
N SER A 216 11.73 2.12 4.70
CA SER A 216 12.63 3.13 4.13
C SER A 216 14.09 2.69 4.14
N LEU A 217 14.58 2.27 5.32
CA LEU A 217 15.99 1.94 5.51
C LEU A 217 16.40 0.60 4.87
N SER A 218 15.46 -0.14 4.27
CA SER A 218 15.74 -1.32 3.47
C SER A 218 16.01 -1.02 1.98
N TYR A 219 16.07 0.25 1.57
CA TYR A 219 16.46 0.56 0.20
C TYR A 219 17.87 0.06 -0.08
N GLY A 220 18.07 -0.64 -1.21
CA GLY A 220 19.33 -1.27 -1.59
C GLY A 220 19.61 -2.63 -0.95
N ALA A 221 18.92 -2.96 0.16
CA ALA A 221 19.14 -4.19 0.89
C ALA A 221 18.66 -5.43 0.10
N ARG A 222 19.40 -6.52 0.22
CA ARG A 222 19.00 -7.84 -0.33
C ARG A 222 18.32 -8.72 0.71
N GLY A 223 18.53 -8.45 1.97
CA GLY A 223 18.05 -9.19 3.14
C GLY A 223 17.49 -8.26 4.22
N PRO A 224 17.43 -8.73 5.47
CA PRO A 224 16.91 -7.93 6.59
C PRO A 224 17.81 -6.76 7.00
N ASP A 225 19.12 -6.85 6.77
CA ASP A 225 20.06 -5.81 7.20
C ASP A 225 20.01 -4.60 6.25
N PRO A 226 19.97 -3.35 6.76
CA PRO A 226 19.94 -2.17 5.94
C PRO A 226 21.26 -1.92 5.20
N ASP A 227 21.18 -1.48 3.95
CA ASP A 227 22.31 -0.96 3.18
C ASP A 227 22.36 0.56 3.29
N LEU A 228 23.01 1.07 4.34
CA LEU A 228 23.09 2.51 4.58
C LEU A 228 23.85 3.26 3.51
N ALA A 229 24.80 2.62 2.81
CA ALA A 229 25.50 3.25 1.70
C ALA A 229 24.56 3.49 0.52
N ALA A 230 23.70 2.51 0.19
CA ALA A 230 22.68 2.67 -0.84
C ALA A 230 21.63 3.74 -0.46
N VAL A 231 21.18 3.75 0.81
CA VAL A 231 20.26 4.78 1.31
C VAL A 231 20.89 6.17 1.20
N GLU A 232 22.14 6.34 1.61
CA GLU A 232 22.84 7.62 1.51
C GLU A 232 23.02 8.05 0.06
N ALA A 233 23.44 7.15 -0.83
CA ALA A 233 23.56 7.43 -2.26
C ALA A 233 22.26 7.92 -2.88
N LEU A 234 21.13 7.27 -2.55
CA LEU A 234 19.80 7.71 -2.99
C LEU A 234 19.48 9.11 -2.51
N LEU A 235 19.57 9.34 -1.19
CA LEU A 235 19.16 10.61 -0.59
C LEU A 235 20.06 11.77 -1.01
N ALA A 236 21.36 11.56 -1.08
CA ALA A 236 22.33 12.54 -1.55
C ALA A 236 22.10 12.90 -3.02
N GLY A 237 21.96 11.91 -3.90
CA GLY A 237 21.70 12.13 -5.31
C GLY A 237 20.38 12.87 -5.58
N VAL A 238 19.30 12.47 -4.88
CA VAL A 238 18.03 13.19 -5.02
C VAL A 238 18.14 14.61 -4.46
N ARG A 239 18.82 14.82 -3.33
CA ARG A 239 19.02 16.15 -2.74
C ARG A 239 19.80 17.07 -3.69
N GLU A 240 20.82 16.55 -4.36
CA GLU A 240 21.56 17.27 -5.39
C GLU A 240 20.63 17.75 -6.51
N ASP A 241 19.77 16.89 -7.03
CA ASP A 241 18.87 17.19 -8.15
C ASP A 241 17.74 18.15 -7.78
N ILE A 242 17.20 18.05 -6.56
CA ILE A 242 16.07 18.88 -6.15
C ILE A 242 16.48 20.22 -5.51
N GLY A 243 17.75 20.34 -5.10
CA GLY A 243 18.28 21.50 -4.40
C GLY A 243 17.81 21.64 -2.94
N PRO A 244 18.40 22.57 -2.17
CA PRO A 244 18.15 22.71 -0.73
C PRO A 244 16.76 23.24 -0.39
N GLU A 245 16.13 23.99 -1.28
CA GLU A 245 14.86 24.69 -1.04
C GLU A 245 13.64 23.77 -1.05
N ARG A 246 13.77 22.56 -1.62
CA ARG A 246 12.68 21.61 -1.72
C ARG A 246 12.70 20.61 -0.58
N LYS A 247 11.52 20.10 -0.24
CA LYS A 247 11.35 19.13 0.83
C LYS A 247 11.59 17.70 0.33
N LEU A 248 12.46 16.99 1.04
CA LEU A 248 12.75 15.58 0.82
C LEU A 248 12.30 14.79 2.05
N TRP A 249 11.30 13.93 1.88
CA TRP A 249 10.68 13.16 2.96
C TRP A 249 11.06 11.69 2.86
N PHE A 250 11.59 11.12 3.96
CA PHE A 250 11.98 9.72 4.02
C PHE A 250 11.80 9.19 5.45
N GLY A 251 11.32 7.97 5.63
CA GLY A 251 10.98 7.45 6.96
C GLY A 251 9.68 8.02 7.53
N THR A 252 8.82 8.58 6.65
CA THR A 252 7.46 9.06 6.98
C THR A 252 6.48 8.51 5.95
N PHE A 253 5.16 8.61 6.22
CA PHE A 253 4.14 8.12 5.28
C PHE A 253 4.37 8.64 3.84
N PRO A 254 4.36 7.78 2.82
CA PRO A 254 4.00 6.37 2.81
C PRO A 254 5.21 5.42 2.87
N SER A 255 6.12 5.66 3.79
CA SER A 255 7.24 4.77 4.07
C SER A 255 7.59 4.81 5.56
N GLU A 256 7.70 3.66 6.18
CA GLU A 256 7.98 3.50 7.61
C GLU A 256 9.43 3.09 7.83
N VAL A 257 9.88 3.20 9.08
CA VAL A 257 11.17 2.68 9.55
C VAL A 257 10.90 1.51 10.49
N ARG A 258 11.67 0.45 10.37
CA ARG A 258 11.65 -0.65 11.33
C ARG A 258 12.49 -0.29 12.57
N PRO A 259 12.05 -0.66 13.80
CA PRO A 259 12.80 -0.33 15.02
C PRO A 259 14.25 -0.82 14.98
N GLU A 260 14.49 -2.04 14.54
CA GLU A 260 15.82 -2.66 14.44
C GLU A 260 16.77 -1.97 13.44
N HIS A 261 16.23 -1.17 12.51
CA HIS A 261 17.04 -0.38 11.58
C HIS A 261 17.44 0.99 12.12
N VAL A 262 16.83 1.42 13.22
CA VAL A 262 17.20 2.69 13.85
C VAL A 262 18.51 2.51 14.60
N SER A 263 19.50 3.29 14.20
CA SER A 263 20.83 3.34 14.79
C SER A 263 21.42 4.75 14.65
N ASP A 264 22.45 5.06 15.40
CA ASP A 264 23.17 6.33 15.25
C ASP A 264 23.62 6.57 13.81
N ALA A 265 24.08 5.52 13.13
CA ALA A 265 24.54 5.61 11.74
C ALA A 265 23.37 5.98 10.80
N SER A 266 22.24 5.25 10.89
CA SER A 266 21.08 5.53 10.04
C SER A 266 20.47 6.90 10.31
N LEU A 267 20.40 7.32 11.58
CA LEU A 267 19.87 8.64 11.95
C LEU A 267 20.78 9.79 11.51
N ARG A 268 22.11 9.61 11.52
CA ARG A 268 23.04 10.61 10.95
C ARG A 268 22.83 10.76 9.45
N VAL A 269 22.66 9.66 8.70
CA VAL A 269 22.35 9.71 7.27
C VAL A 269 21.03 10.47 7.04
N LEU A 270 19.96 10.11 7.76
CA LEU A 270 18.69 10.80 7.62
C LEU A 270 18.81 12.29 7.95
N LYS A 271 19.44 12.63 9.11
CA LYS A 271 19.60 14.03 9.55
C LYS A 271 20.31 14.92 8.53
N ARG A 272 21.23 14.35 7.78
CA ARG A 272 21.99 15.08 6.76
C ARG A 272 21.16 15.44 5.54
N TRP A 273 20.22 14.58 5.12
CA TRP A 273 19.62 14.69 3.80
C TRP A 273 18.12 15.00 3.80
N VAL A 274 17.36 14.54 4.82
CA VAL A 274 15.91 14.69 4.81
C VAL A 274 15.44 16.02 5.40
N SER A 275 14.21 16.40 5.06
CA SER A 275 13.58 17.62 5.55
C SER A 275 12.61 17.39 6.71
N ASN A 276 12.22 16.14 6.96
CA ASN A 276 11.25 15.81 8.00
C ASN A 276 11.89 15.79 9.40
N ARG A 277 11.07 16.18 10.37
CA ARG A 277 11.41 16.09 11.81
C ARG A 277 10.78 14.86 12.47
N ALA A 278 9.76 14.27 11.84
CA ALA A 278 9.11 13.07 12.34
C ALA A 278 9.61 11.83 11.60
N LEU A 279 9.72 10.71 12.31
CA LEU A 279 9.94 9.38 11.73
C LEU A 279 8.79 8.47 12.17
N ILE A 280 8.24 7.68 11.24
CA ILE A 280 7.23 6.67 11.57
C ILE A 280 7.95 5.36 11.83
N VAL A 281 7.78 4.82 13.03
CA VAL A 281 8.43 3.59 13.50
C VAL A 281 7.38 2.51 13.70
N GLY A 282 7.49 1.43 12.95
CA GLY A 282 6.54 0.33 12.99
C GLY A 282 6.75 -0.60 14.19
N GLY A 283 6.35 -0.21 15.39
CA GLY A 283 6.46 -0.99 16.63
C GLY A 283 5.50 -2.18 16.68
N GLN A 284 4.22 -1.92 16.54
CA GLN A 284 3.06 -2.81 16.43
C GLN A 284 2.54 -3.38 17.77
N SER A 285 3.38 -3.78 18.72
CA SER A 285 2.98 -4.30 20.04
C SER A 285 4.07 -4.07 21.08
N GLY A 286 3.70 -3.99 22.34
CA GLY A 286 4.63 -3.99 23.47
C GLY A 286 4.87 -5.37 24.06
N SER A 287 4.31 -6.42 23.46
CA SER A 287 4.49 -7.81 23.88
C SER A 287 5.40 -8.56 22.90
N ASP A 288 6.54 -9.05 23.39
CA ASP A 288 7.49 -9.85 22.60
C ASP A 288 6.84 -11.13 22.07
N ARG A 289 5.92 -11.72 22.84
CA ARG A 289 5.15 -12.90 22.42
C ARG A 289 4.30 -12.59 21.17
N VAL A 290 3.60 -11.45 21.16
CA VAL A 290 2.76 -11.01 20.05
C VAL A 290 3.62 -10.61 18.85
N LEU A 291 4.73 -9.92 19.08
CA LEU A 291 5.70 -9.56 18.04
C LEU A 291 6.27 -10.79 17.34
N ALA A 292 6.72 -11.79 18.13
CA ALA A 292 7.23 -13.06 17.61
C ALA A 292 6.14 -13.83 16.84
N HIS A 293 4.92 -13.94 17.41
CA HIS A 293 3.79 -14.58 16.74
C HIS A 293 3.44 -13.91 15.41
N SER A 294 3.54 -12.59 15.33
CA SER A 294 3.29 -11.80 14.12
C SER A 294 4.48 -11.76 13.14
N LYS A 295 5.61 -12.41 13.46
CA LYS A 295 6.86 -12.39 12.69
C LYS A 295 7.39 -10.97 12.46
N ARG A 296 7.44 -10.14 13.52
CA ARG A 296 7.99 -8.78 13.39
C ARG A 296 9.51 -8.75 13.29
N GLY A 297 10.23 -9.66 13.97
CA GLY A 297 11.69 -9.76 13.94
C GLY A 297 12.40 -8.74 14.83
N HIS A 298 11.67 -8.02 15.68
CA HIS A 298 12.19 -7.15 16.76
C HIS A 298 11.36 -7.35 18.02
N ASP A 299 11.85 -6.85 19.15
CA ASP A 299 11.23 -6.91 20.47
C ASP A 299 10.83 -5.50 21.00
N ALA A 300 10.20 -5.47 22.16
CA ALA A 300 9.77 -4.22 22.80
C ALA A 300 10.95 -3.34 23.25
N ALA A 301 12.07 -3.95 23.63
CA ALA A 301 13.28 -3.21 24.02
C ALA A 301 13.90 -2.49 22.81
N GLU A 302 13.87 -3.11 21.63
CA GLU A 302 14.32 -2.48 20.39
C GLU A 302 13.44 -1.30 19.97
N ILE A 303 12.12 -1.38 20.19
CA ILE A 303 11.21 -0.25 19.96
C ILE A 303 11.60 0.93 20.88
N GLU A 304 11.78 0.67 22.17
CA GLU A 304 12.13 1.71 23.14
C GLU A 304 13.52 2.31 22.87
N ARG A 305 14.52 1.48 22.51
CA ARG A 305 15.83 1.93 22.07
C ARG A 305 15.72 2.83 20.84
N ALA A 306 14.97 2.42 19.81
CA ALA A 306 14.79 3.19 18.59
C ALA A 306 14.18 4.57 18.88
N VAL A 307 13.19 4.64 19.74
CA VAL A 307 12.56 5.91 20.14
C VAL A 307 13.56 6.84 20.82
N ARG A 308 14.33 6.34 21.79
CA ARG A 308 15.36 7.16 22.47
C ARG A 308 16.39 7.70 21.49
N GLN A 309 16.93 6.85 20.61
CA GLN A 309 17.89 7.28 19.59
C GLN A 309 17.30 8.32 18.62
N CYS A 310 16.04 8.15 18.18
CA CYS A 310 15.37 9.17 17.37
C CYS A 310 15.34 10.53 18.06
N VAL A 311 14.95 10.56 19.34
CA VAL A 311 14.86 11.81 20.13
C VAL A 311 16.23 12.44 20.34
N GLU A 312 17.27 11.65 20.67
CA GLU A 312 18.66 12.09 20.82
C GLU A 312 19.18 12.74 19.54
N HIS A 313 18.78 12.26 18.38
CA HIS A 313 19.10 12.84 17.08
C HIS A 313 18.18 13.99 16.64
N GLY A 314 17.21 14.39 17.51
CA GLY A 314 16.29 15.51 17.25
C GLY A 314 15.17 15.19 16.26
N PHE A 315 14.79 13.91 16.14
CA PHE A 315 13.58 13.46 15.49
C PHE A 315 12.45 13.25 16.50
N VAL A 316 11.21 13.42 16.05
CA VAL A 316 10.01 13.05 16.81
C VAL A 316 9.52 11.69 16.27
N PRO A 317 9.70 10.59 17.01
CA PRO A 317 9.21 9.29 16.58
C PRO A 317 7.70 9.20 16.74
N HIS A 318 7.02 8.75 15.69
CA HIS A 318 5.62 8.35 15.71
C HIS A 318 5.59 6.83 15.62
N VAL A 319 5.14 6.17 16.67
CA VAL A 319 5.23 4.71 16.78
C VAL A 319 3.86 4.08 16.49
N ASP A 320 3.83 3.21 15.47
CA ASP A 320 2.62 2.47 15.11
C ASP A 320 2.37 1.34 16.11
N PHE A 321 1.13 1.25 16.60
CA PHE A 321 0.63 0.13 17.40
C PHE A 321 -0.60 -0.47 16.74
N LEU A 322 -0.67 -1.80 16.75
CA LEU A 322 -1.74 -2.58 16.12
C LEU A 322 -2.42 -3.45 17.16
N PHE A 323 -3.61 -3.07 17.57
CA PHE A 323 -4.39 -3.76 18.61
C PHE A 323 -5.27 -4.88 18.05
N GLY A 324 -5.54 -5.89 18.87
CA GLY A 324 -6.39 -7.02 18.53
C GLY A 324 -5.72 -8.01 17.55
N LEU A 325 -4.41 -8.09 17.58
CA LEU A 325 -3.66 -9.11 16.83
C LEU A 325 -4.06 -10.52 17.27
N PRO A 326 -4.07 -11.50 16.35
CA PRO A 326 -4.42 -12.89 16.69
C PRO A 326 -3.56 -13.44 17.82
N GLY A 327 -4.23 -13.98 18.86
CA GLY A 327 -3.58 -14.51 20.04
C GLY A 327 -3.14 -13.46 21.07
N GLU A 328 -3.48 -12.17 20.87
CA GLU A 328 -3.26 -11.12 21.87
C GLU A 328 -4.17 -11.35 23.09
N GLU A 329 -3.59 -11.33 24.28
CA GLU A 329 -4.24 -11.52 25.58
C GLU A 329 -4.26 -10.20 26.37
N PRO A 330 -5.06 -10.07 27.44
CA PRO A 330 -5.10 -8.85 28.25
C PRO A 330 -3.72 -8.42 28.82
N ALA A 331 -2.85 -9.39 29.14
CA ALA A 331 -1.49 -9.10 29.59
C ALA A 331 -0.63 -8.46 28.49
N ASP A 332 -0.82 -8.85 27.22
CA ASP A 332 -0.11 -8.28 26.08
C ASP A 332 -0.56 -6.84 25.79
N VAL A 333 -1.87 -6.61 25.92
CA VAL A 333 -2.44 -5.25 25.80
C VAL A 333 -1.87 -4.36 26.93
N ALA A 334 -1.83 -4.87 28.16
CA ALA A 334 -1.23 -4.14 29.29
C ALA A 334 0.26 -3.83 29.04
N ALA A 335 1.03 -4.78 28.51
CA ALA A 335 2.42 -4.57 28.11
C ALA A 335 2.55 -3.49 27.01
N SER A 336 1.67 -3.50 26.02
CA SER A 336 1.62 -2.48 24.97
C SER A 336 1.30 -1.09 25.54
N MET A 337 0.31 -0.98 26.43
CA MET A 337 -0.03 0.27 27.10
C MET A 337 1.14 0.81 27.94
N ALA A 338 1.79 -0.06 28.72
CA ALA A 338 2.94 0.33 29.54
C ALA A 338 4.13 0.79 28.68
N LEU A 339 4.38 0.12 27.55
CA LEU A 339 5.39 0.58 26.59
C LEU A 339 5.01 1.95 26.01
N MET A 340 3.77 2.14 25.56
CA MET A 340 3.29 3.42 25.01
C MET A 340 3.51 4.58 25.99
N ASP A 341 3.20 4.39 27.29
CA ASP A 341 3.42 5.41 28.31
C ASP A 341 4.92 5.79 28.42
N ARG A 342 5.83 4.80 28.38
CA ARG A 342 7.28 5.07 28.38
C ARG A 342 7.72 5.79 27.11
N LEU A 343 7.24 5.37 25.93
CA LEU A 343 7.58 6.01 24.66
C LEU A 343 7.12 7.47 24.63
N VAL A 344 5.92 7.74 25.12
CA VAL A 344 5.37 9.10 25.23
C VAL A 344 6.19 9.93 26.22
N ALA A 345 6.61 9.36 27.35
CA ALA A 345 7.51 10.03 28.29
C ALA A 345 8.87 10.39 27.66
N HIS A 346 9.35 9.60 26.71
CA HIS A 346 10.53 9.92 25.90
C HIS A 346 10.28 10.93 24.77
N GLY A 347 9.04 11.40 24.57
CA GLY A 347 8.69 12.40 23.55
C GLY A 347 8.16 11.82 22.23
N ALA A 348 7.82 10.53 22.19
CA ALA A 348 7.15 9.92 21.04
C ALA A 348 5.67 10.31 20.96
N LYS A 349 5.10 10.15 19.76
CA LYS A 349 3.65 10.07 19.55
C LYS A 349 3.27 8.65 19.17
N VAL A 350 2.07 8.26 19.53
CA VAL A 350 1.52 6.94 19.18
C VAL A 350 0.57 7.09 17.97
N HIS A 351 0.70 6.17 17.02
CA HIS A 351 -0.23 6.02 15.90
C HIS A 351 -0.95 4.68 16.05
N GLY A 352 -2.22 4.74 16.43
CA GLY A 352 -3.01 3.57 16.79
C GLY A 352 -3.75 2.98 15.60
N HIS A 353 -3.73 1.65 15.51
CA HIS A 353 -4.44 0.84 14.52
C HIS A 353 -5.18 -0.31 15.18
N THR A 354 -6.22 -0.83 14.51
CA THR A 354 -6.88 -2.08 14.87
C THR A 354 -6.66 -3.12 13.79
N PHE A 355 -6.39 -4.36 14.20
CA PHE A 355 -6.11 -5.46 13.28
C PHE A 355 -7.30 -5.76 12.37
N LEU A 356 -6.99 -5.87 11.08
CA LEU A 356 -7.91 -6.28 10.03
C LEU A 356 -7.47 -7.65 9.47
N PRO A 357 -8.36 -8.67 9.41
CA PRO A 357 -8.04 -9.98 8.83
C PRO A 357 -7.99 -9.89 7.31
N LEU A 358 -6.91 -9.29 6.77
CA LEU A 358 -6.79 -9.00 5.36
C LEU A 358 -6.60 -10.26 4.52
N PRO A 359 -7.34 -10.42 3.41
CA PRO A 359 -7.18 -11.52 2.46
C PRO A 359 -5.74 -11.67 1.96
N GLY A 360 -5.35 -12.91 1.66
CA GLY A 360 -4.00 -13.23 1.18
C GLY A 360 -2.93 -13.28 2.26
N THR A 361 -3.23 -12.87 3.51
CA THR A 361 -2.28 -12.96 4.63
C THR A 361 -2.44 -14.26 5.42
N PRO A 362 -1.42 -14.70 6.19
CA PRO A 362 -1.58 -15.83 7.12
C PRO A 362 -2.70 -15.61 8.14
N PHE A 363 -2.94 -14.38 8.57
CA PHE A 363 -3.98 -14.04 9.54
C PHE A 363 -5.38 -13.79 8.93
N ARG A 364 -5.58 -14.03 7.63
CA ARG A 364 -6.86 -13.79 6.93
C ARG A 364 -8.09 -14.52 7.51
N LYS A 365 -7.87 -15.59 8.29
CA LYS A 365 -8.93 -16.38 8.92
C LYS A 365 -9.08 -16.08 10.41
N ALA A 366 -8.27 -15.20 10.96
CA ALA A 366 -8.36 -14.81 12.36
C ALA A 366 -9.62 -13.98 12.62
N ALA A 367 -10.04 -13.94 13.87
CA ALA A 367 -11.09 -13.02 14.29
C ALA A 367 -10.64 -11.56 14.07
N PRO A 368 -11.55 -10.65 13.72
CA PRO A 368 -11.23 -9.23 13.60
C PRO A 368 -10.75 -8.66 14.94
N GLY A 369 -9.84 -7.70 14.87
CA GLY A 369 -9.33 -7.03 16.05
C GLY A 369 -10.43 -6.33 16.85
N ARG A 370 -10.32 -6.40 18.16
CA ARG A 370 -11.26 -5.80 19.11
C ARG A 370 -10.50 -5.06 20.19
N LEU A 371 -11.13 -4.01 20.67
CA LEU A 371 -10.66 -3.24 21.83
C LEU A 371 -11.70 -3.41 22.94
N ASP A 372 -11.24 -3.83 24.11
CA ASP A 372 -12.08 -3.78 25.30
C ASP A 372 -12.34 -2.32 25.75
N ALA A 373 -13.33 -2.12 26.62
CA ALA A 373 -13.75 -0.78 27.05
C ALA A 373 -12.63 -0.03 27.80
N ALA A 374 -11.83 -0.73 28.58
CA ALA A 374 -10.74 -0.12 29.37
C ALA A 374 -9.61 0.34 28.46
N THR A 375 -9.19 -0.49 27.52
CA THR A 375 -8.20 -0.15 26.48
C THR A 375 -8.68 1.04 25.65
N ARG A 376 -9.93 0.99 25.18
CA ARG A 376 -10.52 2.11 24.40
C ARG A 376 -10.48 3.42 25.18
N GLN A 377 -10.86 3.43 26.47
CA GLN A 377 -10.80 4.62 27.30
C GLN A 377 -9.35 5.12 27.49
N ALA A 378 -8.39 4.23 27.66
CA ALA A 378 -6.98 4.60 27.80
C ALA A 378 -6.46 5.27 26.52
N LEU A 379 -6.77 4.72 25.33
CA LEU A 379 -6.41 5.32 24.05
C LEU A 379 -7.07 6.70 23.85
N LEU A 380 -8.34 6.86 24.24
CA LEU A 380 -9.02 8.16 24.17
C LEU A 380 -8.36 9.20 25.10
N ARG A 381 -7.86 8.80 26.29
CA ARG A 381 -7.11 9.71 27.17
C ARG A 381 -5.78 10.15 26.55
N LEU A 382 -5.06 9.27 25.85
CA LEU A 382 -3.84 9.64 25.11
C LEU A 382 -4.17 10.55 23.94
N ALA A 383 -5.26 10.27 23.21
CA ALA A 383 -5.71 11.09 22.10
C ALA A 383 -6.12 12.50 22.52
N SER A 384 -6.84 12.65 23.66
CA SER A 384 -7.23 13.95 24.19
C SER A 384 -6.04 14.84 24.60
N LYS A 385 -4.88 14.23 24.89
CA LYS A 385 -3.62 14.92 25.17
C LYS A 385 -2.77 15.18 23.91
N GLY A 386 -3.25 14.79 22.71
CA GLY A 386 -2.48 14.90 21.47
C GLY A 386 -1.28 13.94 21.38
N GLN A 387 -1.24 12.92 22.25
CA GLN A 387 -0.18 11.91 22.33
C GLN A 387 -0.45 10.70 21.44
N LEU A 388 -1.72 10.48 21.06
CA LEU A 388 -2.16 9.41 20.17
C LEU A 388 -3.05 9.97 19.06
N TYR A 389 -2.90 9.40 17.86
CA TYR A 389 -3.75 9.65 16.69
C TYR A 389 -3.92 8.34 15.90
N GLY A 390 -4.72 8.34 14.84
CA GLY A 390 -4.94 7.19 13.95
C GLY A 390 -6.41 6.84 13.81
N GLN A 391 -6.67 5.85 12.97
CA GLN A 391 -8.04 5.43 12.61
C GLN A 391 -8.47 4.15 13.34
N TRP A 392 -7.92 3.89 14.51
CA TRP A 392 -8.13 2.64 15.25
C TRP A 392 -9.62 2.34 15.55
N GLU A 393 -10.44 3.35 15.87
CA GLU A 393 -11.89 3.16 16.07
C GLU A 393 -12.62 2.82 14.76
N GLN A 394 -12.31 3.54 13.68
CA GLN A 394 -12.91 3.28 12.37
C GLN A 394 -12.48 1.89 11.85
N GLN A 395 -11.22 1.52 12.05
CA GLN A 395 -10.71 0.21 11.66
C GLN A 395 -11.37 -0.92 12.47
N ALA A 396 -11.66 -0.72 13.76
CA ALA A 396 -12.41 -1.69 14.56
C ALA A 396 -13.82 -1.95 13.99
N ALA A 397 -14.50 -0.90 13.52
CA ALA A 397 -15.80 -1.03 12.85
C ALA A 397 -15.68 -1.77 11.50
N ILE A 398 -14.69 -1.43 10.69
CA ILE A 398 -14.41 -2.09 9.40
C ILE A 398 -14.05 -3.56 9.61
N ALA A 399 -13.25 -3.88 10.64
CA ALA A 399 -12.83 -5.24 10.95
C ALA A 399 -14.03 -6.19 11.12
N GLY A 400 -15.10 -5.72 11.78
CA GLY A 400 -16.36 -6.46 11.90
C GLY A 400 -17.02 -6.79 10.57
N GLY A 401 -16.90 -5.92 9.57
CA GLY A 401 -17.44 -6.11 8.23
C GLY A 401 -16.62 -7.09 7.36
N LEU A 402 -15.32 -7.21 7.61
CA LEU A 402 -14.45 -8.16 6.90
C LEU A 402 -14.55 -9.60 7.44
N ALA A 403 -15.15 -9.80 8.62
CA ALA A 403 -15.34 -11.12 9.21
C ALA A 403 -16.25 -11.98 8.31
N ARG A 404 -15.81 -13.22 8.01
CA ARG A 404 -16.63 -14.19 7.25
C ARG A 404 -17.85 -14.61 8.06
N PRO A 405 -18.97 -15.02 7.40
CA PRO A 405 -20.11 -15.65 8.08
C PRO A 405 -19.59 -16.83 8.95
N GLY A 406 -19.96 -16.84 10.23
CA GLY A 406 -19.44 -17.80 11.21
C GLY A 406 -18.26 -17.32 12.07
N GLN A 407 -17.56 -16.24 11.69
CA GLN A 407 -16.56 -15.55 12.53
C GLN A 407 -17.16 -14.33 13.26
N ARG A 408 -18.41 -13.96 12.95
CA ARG A 408 -19.14 -12.95 13.72
C ARG A 408 -19.55 -13.59 15.04
N PRO A 409 -19.23 -12.97 16.18
CA PRO A 409 -19.75 -13.46 17.45
C PRO A 409 -21.27 -13.36 17.42
N VAL A 410 -21.91 -14.37 17.94
CA VAL A 410 -23.29 -14.29 18.40
C VAL A 410 -23.29 -13.24 19.50
N GLY A 411 -24.09 -12.18 19.35
CA GLY A 411 -24.14 -10.96 20.11
C GLY A 411 -24.28 -11.10 21.61
#